data_b85aefa1b5e6505b5a279a9bd9e74eb8
#
_entry.id   b85aefa1b5e6505b5a279a9bd9e74eb8
#
_cell.length_a   1.000
_cell.length_b   1.000
_cell.length_c   1.000
_cell.angle_alpha   90.00
_cell.angle_beta   90.00
_cell.angle_gamma   90.00
#
_symmetry.space_group_name_H-M   'P 1'
#
loop_
_entity.id
_entity.type
_entity.pdbx_description
1 polymer ?
#
loop_
_entity_poly.entity_id
_entity_poly.type
_entity_poly.pdbx_seq_one_letter_code
_entity_poly.pdbx_strand_id
1 'polypeptide(L)'
;MYGDLWEKETTWTHILAQRTVLTQFGCPLAYYVDNHSIFRYVEKRDSVWRKFETTEEQAVVQWKEVLKDLNIKVIYALSPAAKGKVKRPYQWLQDHLVRTCVREGITKIDQAREVLYEEIHRYNYKRVHSTTGEIPVLRYEKAVEENRGLFRRFEIPRPYQSLDDIFCYRFKRRVDPYRKVSWNALKFSLSGVPIRDEVELRISFNLKTRLALIRFWYRNKLVGEQQVKAEDLNKVHF
;
A
#
# COMPACT_ATOMS: atom_id res chain seq x y z
N MET A 1 -2.73 13.10 -10.62
CA MET A 1 -3.49 11.86 -10.32
C MET A 1 -2.62 10.66 -10.64
N TYR A 2 -2.73 9.58 -9.89
CA TYR A 2 -2.13 8.26 -10.13
C TYR A 2 -3.26 7.21 -10.04
N GLY A 3 -3.15 6.14 -10.79
CA GLY A 3 -4.04 4.99 -10.73
C GLY A 3 -3.40 3.77 -11.39
N ASP A 4 -3.86 2.59 -10.99
CA ASP A 4 -3.48 1.32 -11.58
C ASP A 4 -4.67 0.36 -11.56
N LEU A 5 -4.62 -0.69 -12.37
CA LEU A 5 -5.64 -1.73 -12.45
C LEU A 5 -5.12 -3.05 -11.89
N TRP A 6 -5.95 -3.70 -11.09
CA TRP A 6 -5.66 -4.99 -10.49
C TRP A 6 -6.85 -5.93 -10.64
N GLU A 7 -6.61 -7.21 -10.82
CA GLU A 7 -7.69 -8.22 -10.90
C GLU A 7 -8.47 -8.32 -9.58
N LYS A 8 -7.77 -8.09 -8.46
CA LYS A 8 -8.36 -8.12 -7.11
C LYS A 8 -7.83 -6.95 -6.29
N GLU A 9 -8.73 -6.32 -5.55
CA GLU A 9 -8.36 -5.34 -4.54
C GLU A 9 -7.87 -6.06 -3.29
N THR A 10 -6.59 -5.90 -2.95
CA THR A 10 -5.97 -6.46 -1.76
C THR A 10 -5.21 -5.39 -0.99
N THR A 11 -4.90 -5.64 0.27
CA THR A 11 -4.02 -4.74 1.03
C THR A 11 -2.64 -4.61 0.37
N TRP A 12 -2.16 -5.69 -0.27
CA TRP A 12 -0.88 -5.68 -0.97
C TRP A 12 -0.89 -4.73 -2.16
N THR A 13 -1.93 -4.76 -2.98
CA THR A 13 -2.05 -3.85 -4.13
C THR A 13 -2.07 -2.38 -3.70
N HIS A 14 -2.69 -2.07 -2.56
CA HIS A 14 -2.64 -0.73 -1.97
C HIS A 14 -1.25 -0.35 -1.45
N ILE A 15 -0.48 -1.28 -0.87
CA ILE A 15 0.91 -1.06 -0.47
C ILE A 15 1.79 -0.80 -1.69
N LEU A 16 1.60 -1.54 -2.79
CA LEU A 16 2.31 -1.32 -4.06
C LEU A 16 1.97 0.04 -4.67
N ALA A 17 0.69 0.42 -4.66
CA ALA A 17 0.27 1.75 -5.11
C ALA A 17 0.92 2.86 -4.27
N GLN A 18 0.98 2.70 -2.93
CA GLN A 18 1.72 3.63 -2.07
C GLN A 18 3.20 3.69 -2.45
N ARG A 19 3.85 2.53 -2.63
CA ARG A 19 5.26 2.47 -3.04
C ARG A 19 5.50 3.31 -4.29
N THR A 20 4.69 3.11 -5.33
CA THR A 20 4.80 3.86 -6.57
C THR A 20 4.61 5.37 -6.35
N VAL A 21 3.53 5.78 -5.69
CA VAL A 21 3.23 7.19 -5.44
C VAL A 21 4.34 7.85 -4.62
N LEU A 22 4.77 7.22 -3.54
CA LEU A 22 5.73 7.83 -2.61
C LEU A 22 7.14 7.90 -3.20
N THR A 23 7.54 6.93 -4.02
CA THR A 23 8.85 6.96 -4.69
C THR A 23 8.90 7.90 -5.88
N GLN A 24 7.79 8.10 -6.60
CA GLN A 24 7.72 8.98 -7.77
C GLN A 24 7.45 10.44 -7.42
N PHE A 25 6.54 10.68 -6.47
CA PHE A 25 6.04 12.03 -6.18
C PHE A 25 6.46 12.55 -4.80
N GLY A 26 7.06 11.71 -3.96
CA GLY A 26 7.41 12.04 -2.59
C GLY A 26 6.32 11.73 -1.57
N CYS A 27 6.61 11.98 -0.30
CA CYS A 27 5.72 11.72 0.81
C CYS A 27 4.77 12.89 1.05
N PRO A 28 3.44 12.71 0.94
CA PRO A 28 2.49 13.74 1.35
C PRO A 28 2.51 13.92 2.87
N LEU A 29 2.09 15.07 3.36
CA LEU A 29 1.92 15.32 4.80
C LEU A 29 0.80 14.46 5.39
N ALA A 30 -0.24 14.18 4.60
CA ALA A 30 -1.36 13.35 5.01
C ALA A 30 -2.04 12.68 3.82
N TYR A 31 -2.61 11.49 4.07
CA TYR A 31 -3.59 10.85 3.18
C TYR A 31 -5.00 11.14 3.67
N TYR A 32 -5.87 11.50 2.73
CA TYR A 32 -7.29 11.66 2.97
C TYR A 32 -8.01 10.45 2.38
N VAL A 33 -8.61 9.61 3.23
CA VAL A 33 -9.20 8.32 2.84
C VAL A 33 -10.64 8.20 3.32
N ASP A 34 -11.39 7.28 2.74
CA ASP A 34 -12.69 6.91 3.26
C ASP A 34 -12.58 5.84 4.37
N ASN A 35 -13.74 5.38 4.88
CA ASN A 35 -13.79 4.35 5.93
C ASN A 35 -13.80 2.92 5.37
N HIS A 36 -13.12 2.66 4.25
CA HIS A 36 -12.97 1.31 3.73
C HIS A 36 -12.13 0.45 4.68
N SER A 37 -12.40 -0.86 4.76
CA SER A 37 -11.74 -1.79 5.70
C SER A 37 -10.22 -1.87 5.52
N ILE A 38 -9.71 -1.63 4.33
CA ILE A 38 -8.27 -1.58 4.03
C ILE A 38 -7.59 -0.41 4.76
N PHE A 39 -8.31 0.69 4.99
CA PHE A 39 -7.76 1.90 5.63
C PHE A 39 -8.07 1.99 7.12
N ARG A 40 -9.12 1.32 7.58
CA ARG A 40 -9.58 1.40 8.96
C ARG A 40 -10.18 0.07 9.42
N TYR A 41 -9.66 -0.44 10.53
CA TYR A 41 -10.31 -1.53 11.25
C TYR A 41 -11.58 -1.01 11.95
N VAL A 42 -12.71 -1.68 11.75
CA VAL A 42 -13.99 -1.36 12.40
C VAL A 42 -14.52 -2.64 13.03
N GLU A 43 -14.45 -2.73 14.34
CA GLU A 43 -14.71 -3.90 15.18
C GLU A 43 -16.11 -4.54 15.04
N LYS A 44 -17.07 -3.84 14.47
CA LYS A 44 -18.49 -4.28 14.38
C LYS A 44 -19.02 -4.48 12.96
N ARG A 45 -18.18 -4.38 11.92
CA ARG A 45 -18.65 -4.43 10.54
C ARG A 45 -18.51 -5.81 9.89
N ASP A 46 -17.83 -6.72 10.54
CA ASP A 46 -17.60 -8.07 10.01
C ASP A 46 -18.69 -9.04 10.46
N SER A 47 -19.11 -9.89 9.50
CA SER A 47 -20.06 -10.97 9.75
C SER A 47 -19.53 -11.91 10.84
N VAL A 48 -20.44 -12.55 11.56
CA VAL A 48 -20.16 -13.51 12.66
C VAL A 48 -19.11 -14.55 12.29
N TRP A 49 -19.03 -14.93 11.01
CA TRP A 49 -18.06 -15.88 10.45
C TRP A 49 -16.60 -15.39 10.46
N ARG A 50 -16.34 -14.10 10.28
CA ARG A 50 -14.98 -13.54 10.32
C ARG A 50 -14.43 -13.35 11.73
N LYS A 51 -15.29 -13.30 12.75
CA LYS A 51 -14.86 -13.16 14.15
C LYS A 51 -14.04 -14.34 14.66
N PHE A 52 -14.21 -15.53 14.10
CA PHE A 52 -13.48 -16.73 14.51
C PHE A 52 -12.11 -16.90 13.83
N GLU A 53 -11.84 -16.16 12.75
CA GLU A 53 -10.56 -16.24 12.02
C GLU A 53 -9.62 -15.04 12.25
N THR A 54 -10.10 -13.98 12.92
CA THR A 54 -9.30 -12.78 13.15
C THR A 54 -8.39 -12.99 14.36
N THR A 55 -7.17 -13.42 14.11
CA THR A 55 -6.09 -13.28 15.09
C THR A 55 -5.82 -11.80 15.33
N GLU A 56 -5.32 -11.40 16.52
CA GLU A 56 -4.95 -10.01 16.83
C GLU A 56 -4.07 -9.35 15.76
N GLU A 57 -3.33 -10.15 15.00
CA GLU A 57 -2.46 -9.73 13.91
C GLU A 57 -3.20 -9.23 12.66
N GLN A 58 -4.41 -9.74 12.40
CA GLN A 58 -5.24 -9.26 11.29
C GLN A 58 -5.95 -7.94 11.63
N ALA A 59 -6.03 -7.59 12.90
CA ALA A 59 -6.57 -6.30 13.34
C ALA A 59 -5.63 -5.12 13.00
N VAL A 60 -4.36 -5.40 12.73
CA VAL A 60 -3.39 -4.37 12.31
C VAL A 60 -3.64 -4.02 10.85
N VAL A 61 -4.00 -2.76 10.60
CA VAL A 61 -4.16 -2.24 9.25
C VAL A 61 -2.78 -2.06 8.61
N GLN A 62 -2.32 -3.07 7.89
CA GLN A 62 -0.98 -3.15 7.30
C GLN A 62 -0.62 -1.94 6.43
N TRP A 63 -1.60 -1.45 5.65
CA TRP A 63 -1.46 -0.22 4.87
C TRP A 63 -1.09 0.99 5.74
N LYS A 64 -1.68 1.10 6.92
CA LYS A 64 -1.44 2.20 7.86
C LYS A 64 -0.05 2.12 8.51
N GLU A 65 0.47 0.93 8.72
CA GLU A 65 1.81 0.73 9.27
C GLU A 65 2.90 1.29 8.34
N VAL A 66 2.70 1.20 7.01
CA VAL A 66 3.59 1.86 6.03
C VAL A 66 3.62 3.37 6.25
N LEU A 67 2.46 3.99 6.43
CA LEU A 67 2.36 5.44 6.64
C LEU A 67 2.95 5.87 7.98
N LYS A 68 2.82 5.03 9.00
CA LYS A 68 3.40 5.27 10.32
C LYS A 68 4.92 5.29 10.29
N ASP A 69 5.56 4.33 9.61
CA ASP A 69 7.01 4.33 9.42
C ASP A 69 7.50 5.58 8.70
N LEU A 70 6.70 6.12 7.79
CA LEU A 70 7.00 7.32 7.02
C LEU A 70 6.50 8.62 7.67
N ASN A 71 5.93 8.55 8.87
CA ASN A 71 5.34 9.70 9.58
C ASN A 71 4.35 10.50 8.71
N ILE A 72 3.47 9.77 8.00
CA ILE A 72 2.41 10.34 7.16
C ILE A 72 1.08 10.21 7.92
N LYS A 73 0.36 11.32 8.07
CA LYS A 73 -0.95 11.33 8.77
C LYS A 73 -2.04 10.70 7.91
N VAL A 74 -3.04 10.12 8.56
CA VAL A 74 -4.27 9.63 7.90
C VAL A 74 -5.45 10.44 8.40
N ILE A 75 -6.20 11.01 7.47
CA ILE A 75 -7.42 11.77 7.72
C ILE A 75 -8.60 11.00 7.12
N TYR A 76 -9.57 10.66 7.95
CA TYR A 76 -10.74 9.90 7.52
C TYR A 76 -11.89 10.83 7.14
N ALA A 77 -12.51 10.58 5.98
CA ALA A 77 -13.73 11.27 5.57
C ALA A 77 -14.91 10.82 6.40
N LEU A 78 -15.39 11.68 7.29
CA LEU A 78 -16.45 11.37 8.25
C LEU A 78 -17.87 11.53 7.67
N SER A 79 -18.03 12.22 6.53
CA SER A 79 -19.34 12.47 5.92
C SER A 79 -19.35 12.16 4.42
N PRO A 80 -20.54 11.89 3.83
CA PRO A 80 -20.68 11.70 2.39
C PRO A 80 -20.22 12.93 1.57
N ALA A 81 -20.45 14.13 2.05
CA ALA A 81 -20.00 15.37 1.41
C ALA A 81 -18.47 15.48 1.38
N ALA A 82 -17.79 15.07 2.45
CA ALA A 82 -16.34 15.03 2.53
C ALA A 82 -15.72 14.06 1.52
N LYS A 83 -16.43 12.99 1.15
CA LYS A 83 -15.99 12.02 0.13
C LYS A 83 -16.08 12.55 -1.30
N GLY A 84 -16.83 13.64 -1.54
CA GLY A 84 -17.07 14.19 -2.89
C GLY A 84 -15.77 14.57 -3.62
N LYS A 85 -14.79 15.11 -2.92
CA LYS A 85 -13.49 15.49 -3.50
C LYS A 85 -12.69 14.28 -4.02
N VAL A 86 -12.77 13.14 -3.35
CA VAL A 86 -12.08 11.91 -3.76
C VAL A 86 -12.88 11.17 -4.84
N LYS A 87 -14.21 11.14 -4.72
CA LYS A 87 -15.08 10.39 -5.66
C LYS A 87 -15.15 10.96 -7.06
N ARG A 88 -15.17 12.28 -7.23
CA ARG A 88 -15.34 12.91 -8.56
C ARG A 88 -14.25 12.54 -9.57
N PRO A 89 -12.96 12.67 -9.26
CA PRO A 89 -11.91 12.24 -10.18
C PRO A 89 -11.96 10.75 -10.48
N TYR A 90 -12.31 9.93 -9.48
CA TYR A 90 -12.42 8.48 -9.63
C TYR A 90 -13.59 8.10 -10.57
N GLN A 91 -14.74 8.72 -10.36
CA GLN A 91 -15.92 8.49 -11.20
C GLN A 91 -15.67 8.88 -12.65
N TRP A 92 -15.02 10.05 -12.85
CA TRP A 92 -14.64 10.48 -14.19
C TRP A 92 -13.71 9.46 -14.87
N LEU A 93 -12.70 8.99 -14.16
CA LEU A 93 -11.75 8.02 -14.68
C LEU A 93 -12.41 6.68 -15.01
N GLN A 94 -13.27 6.16 -14.13
CA GLN A 94 -14.01 4.92 -14.36
C GLN A 94 -14.90 5.03 -15.61
N ASP A 95 -15.62 6.13 -15.77
CA ASP A 95 -16.48 6.34 -16.92
C ASP A 95 -15.68 6.38 -18.24
N HIS A 96 -14.58 7.12 -18.28
CA HIS A 96 -13.74 7.23 -19.47
C HIS A 96 -13.05 5.91 -19.82
N LEU A 97 -12.47 5.24 -18.82
CA LEU A 97 -11.79 3.95 -19.01
C LEU A 97 -12.74 2.89 -19.58
N VAL A 98 -13.91 2.72 -18.95
CA VAL A 98 -14.87 1.69 -19.37
C VAL A 98 -15.38 1.97 -20.77
N ARG A 99 -15.76 3.21 -21.10
CA ARG A 99 -16.22 3.58 -22.43
C ARG A 99 -15.17 3.37 -23.51
N THR A 100 -13.91 3.70 -23.24
CA THR A 100 -12.81 3.50 -24.18
C THR A 100 -12.56 2.03 -24.39
N CYS A 101 -12.49 1.23 -23.32
CA CYS A 101 -12.29 -0.21 -23.43
C CYS A 101 -13.41 -0.89 -24.24
N VAL A 102 -14.67 -0.51 -24.01
CA VAL A 102 -15.83 -1.06 -24.76
C VAL A 102 -15.74 -0.67 -26.24
N ARG A 103 -15.47 0.61 -26.55
CA ARG A 103 -15.37 1.12 -27.91
C ARG A 103 -14.27 0.42 -28.72
N GLU A 104 -13.14 0.13 -28.07
CA GLU A 104 -11.96 -0.46 -28.70
C GLU A 104 -11.89 -1.98 -28.57
N GLY A 105 -12.91 -2.62 -27.97
CA GLY A 105 -12.97 -4.08 -27.82
C GLY A 105 -11.89 -4.65 -26.89
N ILE A 106 -11.41 -3.85 -25.92
CA ILE A 106 -10.35 -4.24 -25.00
C ILE A 106 -10.92 -5.14 -23.91
N THR A 107 -10.37 -6.36 -23.80
CA THR A 107 -10.78 -7.36 -22.80
C THR A 107 -9.64 -7.79 -21.87
N LYS A 108 -8.38 -7.41 -22.19
CA LYS A 108 -7.20 -7.77 -21.39
C LYS A 108 -6.83 -6.63 -20.46
N ILE A 109 -6.51 -6.96 -19.20
CA ILE A 109 -6.16 -5.98 -18.15
C ILE A 109 -4.94 -5.13 -18.53
N ASP A 110 -3.94 -5.71 -19.20
CA ASP A 110 -2.74 -4.96 -19.58
C ASP A 110 -3.04 -3.88 -20.61
N GLN A 111 -3.89 -4.18 -21.61
CA GLN A 111 -4.35 -3.19 -22.58
C GLN A 111 -5.24 -2.12 -21.91
N ALA A 112 -6.12 -2.51 -20.99
CA ALA A 112 -6.91 -1.56 -20.22
C ALA A 112 -6.03 -0.66 -19.32
N ARG A 113 -4.90 -1.16 -18.84
CA ARG A 113 -3.92 -0.40 -18.08
C ARG A 113 -3.23 0.68 -18.93
N GLU A 114 -2.93 0.38 -20.19
CA GLU A 114 -2.41 1.38 -21.16
C GLU A 114 -3.41 2.52 -21.36
N VAL A 115 -4.68 2.19 -21.58
CA VAL A 115 -5.75 3.19 -21.69
C VAL A 115 -5.87 4.02 -20.40
N LEU A 116 -5.78 3.38 -19.24
CA LEU A 116 -5.80 4.08 -17.95
C LEU A 116 -4.65 5.09 -17.85
N TYR A 117 -3.43 4.73 -18.26
CA TYR A 117 -2.27 5.61 -18.21
C TYR A 117 -2.42 6.80 -19.16
N GLU A 118 -2.97 6.59 -20.35
CA GLU A 118 -3.27 7.67 -21.29
C GLU A 118 -4.34 8.63 -20.73
N GLU A 119 -5.39 8.11 -20.12
CA GLU A 119 -6.43 8.93 -19.50
C GLU A 119 -5.89 9.72 -18.28
N ILE A 120 -5.04 9.12 -17.46
CA ILE A 120 -4.36 9.81 -16.36
C ILE A 120 -3.43 10.89 -16.90
N HIS A 121 -2.67 10.61 -17.96
CA HIS A 121 -1.82 11.60 -18.60
C HIS A 121 -2.66 12.78 -19.13
N ARG A 122 -3.76 12.48 -19.83
CA ARG A 122 -4.68 13.52 -20.33
C ARG A 122 -5.24 14.36 -19.19
N TYR A 123 -5.65 13.75 -18.10
CA TYR A 123 -6.16 14.44 -16.92
C TYR A 123 -5.10 15.36 -16.28
N ASN A 124 -3.89 14.88 -16.13
CA ASN A 124 -2.83 15.62 -15.45
C ASN A 124 -2.27 16.77 -16.28
N TYR A 125 -2.11 16.58 -17.60
CA TYR A 125 -1.35 17.49 -18.46
C TYR A 125 -2.19 18.29 -19.46
N LYS A 126 -3.40 17.86 -19.76
CA LYS A 126 -4.21 18.49 -20.83
C LYS A 126 -5.55 19.05 -20.35
N ARG A 127 -6.08 18.54 -19.25
CA ARG A 127 -7.40 18.90 -18.79
C ARG A 127 -7.35 20.05 -17.79
N VAL A 128 -8.12 21.10 -18.05
CA VAL A 128 -8.40 22.15 -17.07
C VAL A 128 -9.37 21.61 -16.02
N HIS A 129 -8.98 21.66 -14.75
CA HIS A 129 -9.81 21.19 -13.64
C HIS A 129 -10.93 22.20 -13.33
N SER A 130 -12.20 21.76 -13.39
CA SER A 130 -13.37 22.65 -13.30
C SER A 130 -13.44 23.52 -12.04
N THR A 131 -12.91 23.05 -10.92
CA THR A 131 -12.96 23.78 -9.63
C THR A 131 -11.80 24.77 -9.50
N THR A 132 -10.63 24.49 -10.08
CA THR A 132 -9.44 25.31 -9.92
C THR A 132 -9.14 26.21 -11.12
N GLY A 133 -9.75 25.91 -12.28
CA GLY A 133 -9.46 26.61 -13.53
C GLY A 133 -8.08 26.40 -14.10
N GLU A 134 -7.30 25.45 -13.52
CA GLU A 134 -5.90 25.22 -13.89
C GLU A 134 -5.67 23.75 -14.31
N ILE A 135 -4.66 23.52 -15.12
CA ILE A 135 -4.17 22.17 -15.43
C ILE A 135 -3.45 21.63 -14.18
N PRO A 136 -3.76 20.40 -13.72
CA PRO A 136 -3.25 19.85 -12.47
C PRO A 136 -1.72 19.88 -12.34
N VAL A 137 -0.97 19.53 -13.39
CA VAL A 137 0.50 19.54 -13.36
C VAL A 137 1.05 20.95 -13.17
N LEU A 138 0.54 21.94 -13.89
CA LEU A 138 1.01 23.33 -13.78
C LEU A 138 0.76 23.89 -12.38
N ARG A 139 -0.41 23.56 -11.81
CA ARG A 139 -0.71 23.95 -10.42
C ARG A 139 0.22 23.29 -9.41
N TYR A 140 0.58 22.01 -9.63
CA TYR A 140 1.51 21.28 -8.77
C TYR A 140 2.92 21.87 -8.86
N GLU A 141 3.44 22.10 -10.07
CA GLU A 141 4.75 22.71 -10.31
C GLU A 141 4.86 24.10 -9.66
N LYS A 142 3.88 24.94 -9.87
CA LYS A 142 3.80 26.26 -9.22
C LYS A 142 3.82 26.15 -7.68
N ALA A 143 3.09 25.18 -7.10
CA ALA A 143 3.10 24.99 -5.66
C ALA A 143 4.45 24.52 -5.13
N VAL A 144 5.20 23.74 -5.90
CA VAL A 144 6.56 23.29 -5.57
C VAL A 144 7.53 24.46 -5.64
N GLU A 145 7.50 25.26 -6.71
CA GLU A 145 8.35 26.44 -6.91
C GLU A 145 8.15 27.49 -5.80
N GLU A 146 6.91 27.69 -5.38
CA GLU A 146 6.54 28.64 -4.31
C GLU A 146 6.72 28.05 -2.89
N ASN A 147 7.31 26.86 -2.73
CA ASN A 147 7.45 26.15 -1.45
C ASN A 147 6.12 25.93 -0.70
N ARG A 148 5.01 25.88 -1.41
CA ARG A 148 3.67 25.57 -0.88
C ARG A 148 3.25 24.11 -1.09
N GLY A 149 4.17 23.28 -1.57
CA GLY A 149 3.96 21.86 -1.77
C GLY A 149 3.69 21.14 -0.45
N LEU A 150 2.68 20.26 -0.45
CA LEU A 150 2.35 19.41 0.69
C LEU A 150 3.06 18.04 0.62
N PHE A 151 4.12 17.96 -0.18
CA PHE A 151 4.95 16.77 -0.35
C PHE A 151 6.38 17.06 0.09
N ARG A 152 7.00 16.11 0.76
CA ARG A 152 8.42 16.09 1.05
C ARG A 152 9.11 14.99 0.26
N ARG A 153 10.41 15.12 0.04
CA ARG A 153 11.20 14.08 -0.63
C ARG A 153 11.04 12.75 0.10
N PHE A 154 10.91 11.68 -0.67
CA PHE A 154 10.92 10.32 -0.12
C PHE A 154 12.36 9.93 0.26
N GLU A 155 12.52 9.48 1.49
CA GLU A 155 13.77 8.93 2.01
C GLU A 155 13.43 7.72 2.86
N ILE A 156 14.27 6.69 2.81
CA ILE A 156 14.12 5.52 3.66
C ILE A 156 14.51 5.91 5.10
N PRO A 157 13.58 5.89 6.06
CA PRO A 157 13.89 6.30 7.42
C PRO A 157 14.78 5.27 8.11
N ARG A 158 15.69 5.73 8.94
CA ARG A 158 16.47 4.83 9.82
C ARG A 158 15.52 4.14 10.79
N PRO A 159 15.73 2.86 11.13
CA PRO A 159 16.92 2.01 10.83
C PRO A 159 16.82 1.23 9.52
N TYR A 160 15.79 1.40 8.71
CA TYR A 160 15.52 0.59 7.53
C TYR A 160 16.55 0.81 6.43
N GLN A 161 16.73 -0.21 5.58
CA GLN A 161 17.80 -0.26 4.59
C GLN A 161 17.28 -0.33 3.15
N SER A 162 16.02 -0.75 2.97
CA SER A 162 15.44 -0.94 1.65
C SER A 162 13.96 -0.56 1.59
N LEU A 163 13.44 -0.43 0.37
CA LEU A 163 12.00 -0.23 0.14
C LEU A 163 11.18 -1.40 0.68
N ASP A 164 11.74 -2.61 0.69
CA ASP A 164 11.06 -3.80 1.18
C ASP A 164 10.93 -3.83 2.72
N ASP A 165 11.69 -3.01 3.44
CA ASP A 165 11.48 -2.80 4.86
C ASP A 165 10.30 -1.90 5.17
N ILE A 166 9.94 -1.01 4.23
CA ILE A 166 8.86 -0.05 4.38
C ILE A 166 7.56 -0.58 3.79
N PHE A 167 7.61 -1.00 2.52
CA PHE A 167 6.45 -1.48 1.77
C PHE A 167 6.30 -2.99 1.91
N CYS A 168 5.83 -3.43 3.08
CA CYS A 168 5.75 -4.83 3.46
C CYS A 168 4.57 -5.08 4.41
N TYR A 169 4.20 -6.34 4.55
CA TYR A 169 3.39 -6.80 5.68
C TYR A 169 4.26 -6.94 6.92
N ARG A 170 3.69 -6.70 8.10
CA ARG A 170 4.38 -6.79 9.38
C ARG A 170 3.66 -7.75 10.30
N PHE A 171 4.43 -8.69 10.87
CA PHE A 171 3.94 -9.64 11.83
C PHE A 171 4.96 -9.76 12.97
N LYS A 172 4.46 -9.97 14.18
CA LYS A 172 5.29 -10.19 15.34
C LYS A 172 5.23 -11.66 15.73
N ARG A 173 6.38 -12.25 16.01
CA ARG A 173 6.51 -13.63 16.44
C ARG A 173 7.53 -13.75 17.54
N ARG A 174 7.33 -14.73 18.44
CA ARG A 174 8.28 -15.07 19.49
C ARG A 174 9.24 -16.13 19.01
N VAL A 175 10.49 -15.99 19.43
CA VAL A 175 11.54 -17.00 19.18
C VAL A 175 11.32 -18.18 20.12
N ASP A 176 11.25 -19.38 19.58
CA ASP A 176 11.08 -20.62 20.33
C ASP A 176 12.39 -21.04 21.08
N PRO A 177 12.34 -22.04 21.97
CA PRO A 177 13.54 -22.55 22.66
C PRO A 177 14.63 -23.09 21.73
N TYR A 178 14.29 -23.47 20.49
CA TYR A 178 15.22 -23.93 19.47
C TYR A 178 15.78 -22.81 18.59
N ARG A 179 15.57 -21.54 19.01
CA ARG A 179 15.95 -20.34 18.27
C ARG A 179 15.32 -20.26 16.88
N LYS A 180 14.06 -20.72 16.76
CA LYS A 180 13.29 -20.65 15.53
C LYS A 180 12.09 -19.73 15.70
N VAL A 181 11.69 -19.14 14.58
CA VAL A 181 10.43 -18.39 14.45
C VAL A 181 9.54 -19.12 13.48
N SER A 182 8.30 -19.38 13.88
CA SER A 182 7.31 -20.06 13.04
C SER A 182 6.35 -19.05 12.43
N TRP A 183 6.14 -19.14 11.13
CA TRP A 183 5.14 -18.36 10.42
C TRP A 183 4.61 -19.12 9.20
N ASN A 184 3.30 -19.23 9.04
CA ASN A 184 2.64 -19.99 7.96
C ASN A 184 3.16 -21.43 7.77
N ALA A 185 3.27 -22.19 8.83
CA ALA A 185 3.86 -23.54 8.87
C ALA A 185 5.36 -23.60 8.53
N LEU A 186 5.99 -22.52 8.12
CA LEU A 186 7.43 -22.43 7.92
C LEU A 186 8.14 -22.14 9.25
N LYS A 187 9.36 -22.65 9.38
CA LYS A 187 10.23 -22.42 10.55
C LYS A 187 11.55 -21.84 10.09
N PHE A 188 11.89 -20.70 10.65
CA PHE A 188 13.10 -19.93 10.32
C PHE A 188 14.06 -19.94 11.50
N SER A 189 15.29 -20.37 11.31
CA SER A 189 16.34 -20.32 12.33
C SER A 189 16.92 -18.91 12.41
N LEU A 190 16.99 -18.35 13.60
CA LEU A 190 17.56 -17.02 13.84
C LEU A 190 18.73 -17.10 14.80
N SER A 191 19.84 -16.45 14.44
CA SER A 191 20.99 -16.24 15.32
C SER A 191 20.94 -14.85 15.95
N GLY A 192 21.47 -14.71 17.16
CA GLY A 192 21.60 -13.39 17.81
C GLY A 192 20.33 -12.81 18.44
N VAL A 193 19.24 -13.58 18.48
CA VAL A 193 18.01 -13.19 19.18
C VAL A 193 17.79 -14.10 20.39
N PRO A 194 17.52 -13.55 21.59
CA PRO A 194 17.18 -14.35 22.75
C PRO A 194 15.91 -15.17 22.56
N ILE A 195 15.86 -16.35 23.18
CA ILE A 195 14.66 -17.18 23.22
C ILE A 195 13.53 -16.43 23.95
N ARG A 196 12.28 -16.61 23.51
CA ARG A 196 11.07 -15.94 24.01
C ARG A 196 10.95 -14.46 23.67
N ASP A 197 11.99 -13.82 23.13
CA ASP A 197 11.89 -12.43 22.65
C ASP A 197 11.08 -12.35 21.37
N GLU A 198 10.50 -11.18 21.15
CA GLU A 198 9.66 -10.88 19.99
C GLU A 198 10.51 -10.36 18.83
N VAL A 199 10.28 -10.91 17.64
CA VAL A 199 10.89 -10.51 16.37
C VAL A 199 9.78 -10.02 15.45
N GLU A 200 10.04 -8.90 14.76
CA GLU A 200 9.16 -8.40 13.70
C GLU A 200 9.59 -9.01 12.36
N LEU A 201 8.65 -9.67 11.70
CA LEU A 201 8.77 -10.16 10.33
C LEU A 201 8.24 -9.09 9.40
N ARG A 202 9.07 -8.64 8.46
CA ARG A 202 8.70 -7.75 7.37
C ARG A 202 8.72 -8.52 6.06
N ILE A 203 7.56 -8.60 5.42
CA ILE A 203 7.33 -9.51 4.30
C ILE A 203 6.90 -8.72 3.09
N SER A 204 7.75 -8.68 2.08
CA SER A 204 7.46 -8.12 0.77
C SER A 204 7.30 -9.23 -0.27
N PHE A 205 6.47 -8.99 -1.27
CA PHE A 205 6.17 -9.94 -2.32
C PHE A 205 6.46 -9.37 -3.70
N ASN A 206 7.16 -10.15 -4.52
CA ASN A 206 7.42 -9.80 -5.90
C ASN A 206 6.44 -10.56 -6.82
N LEU A 207 5.51 -9.82 -7.43
CA LEU A 207 4.48 -10.37 -8.32
C LEU A 207 5.05 -11.07 -9.56
N LYS A 208 6.21 -10.62 -10.06
CA LYS A 208 6.83 -11.20 -11.26
C LYS A 208 7.52 -12.52 -10.99
N THR A 209 8.30 -12.59 -9.91
CA THR A 209 9.05 -13.80 -9.53
C THR A 209 8.27 -14.77 -8.68
N ARG A 210 7.12 -14.35 -8.13
CA ARG A 210 6.31 -15.09 -7.16
C ARG A 210 7.10 -15.49 -5.91
N LEU A 211 8.12 -14.71 -5.55
CA LEU A 211 8.91 -14.90 -4.34
C LEU A 211 8.52 -13.87 -3.30
N ALA A 212 8.42 -14.30 -2.06
CA ALA A 212 8.30 -13.44 -0.90
C ALA A 212 9.65 -13.33 -0.20
N LEU A 213 10.06 -12.11 0.11
CA LEU A 213 11.22 -11.82 0.94
C LEU A 213 10.75 -11.57 2.35
N ILE A 214 11.24 -12.37 3.30
CA ILE A 214 10.97 -12.23 4.73
C ILE A 214 12.23 -11.70 5.38
N ARG A 215 12.12 -10.53 6.02
CA ARG A 215 13.21 -9.88 6.75
C ARG A 215 12.86 -9.86 8.24
N PHE A 216 13.78 -10.32 9.07
CA PHE A 216 13.62 -10.45 10.51
C PHE A 216 14.28 -9.28 11.22
N TRP A 217 13.49 -8.51 11.95
CA TRP A 217 13.95 -7.33 12.67
C TRP A 217 13.82 -7.53 14.18
N TYR A 218 14.91 -7.28 14.89
CA TYR A 218 14.96 -7.33 16.35
C TYR A 218 15.61 -6.06 16.90
N ARG A 219 14.91 -5.33 17.75
CA ARG A 219 15.39 -4.07 18.36
C ARG A 219 15.99 -3.11 17.33
N ASN A 220 15.28 -2.86 16.23
CA ASN A 220 15.70 -1.99 15.13
C ASN A 220 16.96 -2.45 14.37
N LYS A 221 17.29 -3.71 14.44
CA LYS A 221 18.40 -4.32 13.65
C LYS A 221 17.86 -5.46 12.79
N LEU A 222 18.31 -5.52 11.56
CA LEU A 222 18.09 -6.65 10.68
C LEU A 222 18.96 -7.82 11.18
N VAL A 223 18.33 -8.91 11.58
CA VAL A 223 18.99 -10.10 12.15
C VAL A 223 18.98 -11.30 11.21
N GLY A 224 18.30 -11.21 10.08
CA GLY A 224 18.28 -12.24 9.04
C GLY A 224 17.28 -11.91 7.94
N GLU A 225 17.42 -12.57 6.81
CA GLU A 225 16.48 -12.53 5.71
C GLU A 225 16.39 -13.89 5.02
N GLN A 226 15.23 -14.18 4.44
CA GLN A 226 15.02 -15.42 3.69
C GLN A 226 13.98 -15.21 2.60
N GLN A 227 14.21 -15.83 1.45
CA GLN A 227 13.25 -15.89 0.36
C GLN A 227 12.49 -17.22 0.41
N VAL A 228 11.18 -17.14 0.18
CA VAL A 228 10.28 -18.30 0.12
C VAL A 228 9.35 -18.13 -1.08
N LYS A 229 8.81 -19.24 -1.58
CA LYS A 229 7.77 -19.17 -2.63
C LYS A 229 6.46 -18.65 -2.03
N ALA A 230 5.72 -17.85 -2.78
CA ALA A 230 4.41 -17.37 -2.33
C ALA A 230 3.42 -18.51 -2.07
N GLU A 231 3.56 -19.61 -2.80
CA GLU A 231 2.73 -20.82 -2.67
C GLU A 231 2.88 -21.47 -1.28
N ASP A 232 4.03 -21.31 -0.64
CA ASP A 232 4.29 -21.82 0.72
C ASP A 232 3.60 -20.95 1.80
N LEU A 233 3.03 -19.81 1.41
CA LEU A 233 2.41 -18.84 2.30
C LEU A 233 0.87 -18.92 2.25
N ASN A 234 0.31 -20.00 2.77
CA ASN A 234 -1.09 -20.41 2.62
C ASN A 234 -2.17 -19.44 3.15
N LYS A 235 -1.82 -18.34 3.83
CA LYS A 235 -2.79 -17.43 4.46
C LYS A 235 -2.56 -15.95 4.13
N VAL A 236 -1.69 -15.65 3.19
CA VAL A 236 -1.39 -14.27 2.82
C VAL A 236 -1.94 -14.00 1.43
N HIS A 237 -2.85 -13.06 1.32
CA HIS A 237 -3.37 -12.59 0.03
C HIS A 237 -2.50 -11.45 -0.47
N PHE A 238 -1.67 -11.77 -1.43
CA PHE A 238 -0.86 -10.79 -2.15
C PHE A 238 -1.60 -10.24 -3.36
#